data_2b001f4baf9e28e9830d9b3694093ced
#
_entry.id   2b001f4baf9e28e9830d9b3694093ced
#
_cell.length_a   1.000
_cell.length_b   1.000
_cell.length_c   1.000
_cell.angle_alpha   90.00
_cell.angle_beta   90.00
_cell.angle_gamma   90.00
#
_symmetry.space_group_name_H-M   'P 1'
#
loop_
_entity.id
_entity.type
_entity.pdbx_description
1 polymer ?
#
loop_
_entity_poly.entity_id
_entity_poly.type
_entity_poly.pdbx_seq_one_letter_code
_entity_poly.pdbx_strand_id
1 'polypeptide(L)'
;MRLVVAIVKPHRLDEVKEALQDLGVNGLTTTDVEGFGRQRGHTEIYRGAEYQVDFVPKVKVEVLCDDDQVEGVVEALAGAARTGKIGDGKIWVTGLEQVVRIRTGEMGPDAL
;
A
#
# COMPACT_ATOMS: atom_id res chain seq x y z
N MET A 1 6.20 -6.47 16.21
CA MET A 1 5.18 -5.65 15.51
C MET A 1 5.81 -4.91 14.35
N ARG A 2 5.13 -4.89 13.24
CA ARG A 2 5.65 -4.31 12.00
C ARG A 2 4.57 -3.49 11.30
N LEU A 3 5.01 -2.47 10.57
CA LEU A 3 4.20 -1.73 9.62
C LEU A 3 4.59 -2.18 8.21
N VAL A 4 3.64 -2.75 7.49
CA VAL A 4 3.81 -3.08 6.08
C VAL A 4 3.14 -1.98 5.26
N VAL A 5 3.89 -1.36 4.36
CA VAL A 5 3.43 -0.28 3.51
C VAL A 5 3.54 -0.72 2.05
N ALA A 6 2.49 -0.50 1.30
CA ALA A 6 2.49 -0.78 -0.14
C ALA A 6 2.00 0.45 -0.90
N ILE A 7 2.65 0.76 -2.01
CA ILE A 7 2.14 1.73 -2.97
C ILE A 7 1.62 0.93 -4.16
N VAL A 8 0.34 1.04 -4.44
CA VAL A 8 -0.33 0.22 -5.45
C VAL A 8 -1.10 1.06 -6.45
N LYS A 9 -1.39 0.48 -7.60
CA LYS A 9 -2.28 1.10 -8.59
C LYS A 9 -3.70 1.17 -8.00
N PRO A 10 -4.42 2.29 -8.19
CA PRO A 10 -5.75 2.46 -7.59
C PRO A 10 -6.74 1.35 -7.94
N HIS A 11 -6.71 0.85 -9.18
CA HIS A 11 -7.66 -0.18 -9.62
C HIS A 11 -7.36 -1.56 -9.01
N ARG A 12 -6.26 -1.73 -8.27
CA ARG A 12 -5.94 -2.97 -7.57
C ARG A 12 -6.34 -2.97 -6.10
N LEU A 13 -6.88 -1.86 -5.60
CA LEU A 13 -7.17 -1.72 -4.18
C LEU A 13 -8.18 -2.75 -3.67
N ASP A 14 -9.23 -3.03 -4.43
CA ASP A 14 -10.26 -3.99 -4.01
C ASP A 14 -9.68 -5.40 -3.86
N GLU A 15 -8.85 -5.82 -4.81
CA GLU A 15 -8.17 -7.12 -4.75
C GLU A 15 -7.19 -7.20 -3.59
N VAL A 16 -6.48 -6.11 -3.31
CA VAL A 16 -5.57 -6.02 -2.16
C VAL A 16 -6.35 -6.17 -0.85
N LYS A 17 -7.44 -5.43 -0.70
CA LYS A 17 -8.30 -5.53 0.48
C LYS A 17 -8.82 -6.95 0.69
N GLU A 18 -9.33 -7.56 -0.37
CA GLU A 18 -9.87 -8.92 -0.33
C GLU A 18 -8.81 -9.94 0.07
N ALA A 19 -7.63 -9.86 -0.52
CA ALA A 19 -6.52 -10.77 -0.20
C ALA A 19 -6.09 -10.66 1.26
N LEU A 20 -6.06 -9.44 1.81
CA LEU A 20 -5.71 -9.22 3.21
C LEU A 20 -6.82 -9.73 4.15
N GLN A 21 -8.08 -9.54 3.80
CA GLN A 21 -9.21 -10.08 4.56
C GLN A 21 -9.16 -11.61 4.61
N ASP A 22 -8.89 -12.25 3.48
CA ASP A 22 -8.78 -13.72 3.39
C ASP A 22 -7.65 -14.27 4.26
N LEU A 23 -6.61 -13.47 4.47
CA LEU A 23 -5.48 -13.82 5.33
C LEU A 23 -5.79 -13.62 6.83
N GLY A 24 -6.90 -12.98 7.16
CA GLY A 24 -7.29 -12.69 8.53
C GLY A 24 -6.84 -11.31 9.03
N VAL A 25 -6.39 -10.45 8.16
CA VAL A 25 -6.07 -9.05 8.52
C VAL A 25 -7.36 -8.30 8.77
N ASN A 26 -7.48 -7.73 9.98
CA ASN A 26 -8.72 -7.09 10.42
C ASN A 26 -8.84 -5.63 10.02
N GLY A 27 -7.74 -4.99 9.65
CA GLY A 27 -7.78 -3.58 9.29
C GLY A 27 -6.61 -3.16 8.42
N LEU A 28 -6.86 -2.15 7.61
CA LEU A 28 -5.85 -1.49 6.82
C LEU A 28 -6.20 0.00 6.73
N THR A 29 -5.19 0.82 6.49
CA THR A 29 -5.38 2.24 6.27
C THR A 29 -4.96 2.57 4.86
N THR A 30 -5.74 3.39 4.17
CA THR A 30 -5.39 3.82 2.81
C THR A 30 -5.27 5.34 2.74
N THR A 31 -4.38 5.79 1.88
CA THR A 31 -4.17 7.21 1.60
C THR A 31 -4.00 7.37 0.10
N ASP A 32 -4.72 8.31 -0.49
CA ASP A 32 -4.48 8.68 -1.88
C ASP A 32 -3.17 9.44 -1.97
N VAL A 33 -2.30 8.99 -2.85
CA VAL A 33 -0.99 9.59 -3.07
C VAL A 33 -0.71 9.72 -4.55
N GLU A 34 0.35 10.44 -4.89
CA GLU A 34 0.82 10.54 -6.25
C GLU A 34 2.26 10.05 -6.30
N GLY A 35 2.58 9.24 -7.31
CA GLY A 35 3.91 8.71 -7.50
C GLY A 35 4.56 9.21 -8.77
N PHE A 36 5.86 9.40 -8.71
CA PHE A 36 6.70 9.68 -9.85
C PHE A 36 7.69 8.53 -10.00
N GLY A 37 7.85 8.04 -11.21
CA GLY A 37 8.78 6.95 -11.44
C GLY A 37 8.77 6.47 -12.90
N ARG A 38 9.08 5.18 -13.07
CA ARG A 38 9.20 4.59 -14.41
C ARG A 38 7.91 4.54 -15.21
N GLN A 39 6.76 4.56 -14.53
CA GLN A 39 5.48 4.48 -15.22
C GLN A 39 5.27 5.66 -16.17
N ARG A 40 5.84 6.80 -15.89
CA ARG A 40 5.65 8.06 -16.59
C ARG A 40 4.17 8.38 -16.82
N GLY A 41 3.80 9.60 -16.63
CA GLY A 41 2.51 10.10 -17.07
C GLY A 41 2.46 10.19 -18.58
N HIS A 42 1.30 10.42 -19.11
CA HIS A 42 1.13 10.69 -20.53
C HIS A 42 1.59 12.11 -20.85
N THR A 43 1.97 12.32 -22.10
CA THR A 43 2.30 13.65 -22.62
C THR A 43 1.03 14.38 -22.99
N GLU A 44 0.89 15.62 -22.54
CA GLU A 44 -0.21 16.49 -22.91
C GLU A 44 0.31 17.69 -23.70
N ILE A 45 -0.52 18.21 -24.62
CA ILE A 45 -0.21 19.41 -25.39
C ILE A 45 -1.07 20.56 -24.86
N TYR A 46 -0.42 21.64 -24.48
CA TYR A 46 -1.10 22.82 -23.99
C TYR A 46 -0.49 24.07 -24.66
N ARG A 47 -1.30 24.84 -25.38
CA ARG A 47 -0.86 26.03 -26.11
C ARG A 47 0.32 25.77 -27.04
N GLY A 48 0.33 24.61 -27.70
CA GLY A 48 1.37 24.22 -28.64
C GLY A 48 2.66 23.70 -28.01
N ALA A 49 2.73 23.59 -26.70
CA ALA A 49 3.87 23.02 -26.00
C ALA A 49 3.48 21.67 -25.39
N GLU A 50 4.39 20.73 -25.42
CA GLU A 50 4.20 19.43 -24.76
C GLU A 50 4.55 19.55 -23.29
N TYR A 51 3.66 19.01 -22.44
CA TYR A 51 3.90 18.87 -21.02
C TYR A 51 3.83 17.41 -20.66
N GLN A 52 4.87 16.90 -20.02
CA GLN A 52 4.88 15.56 -19.48
C GLN A 52 4.19 15.56 -18.13
N VAL A 53 3.21 14.67 -17.96
CA VAL A 53 2.57 14.45 -16.67
C VAL A 53 3.44 13.47 -15.88
N ASP A 54 4.17 13.97 -14.91
CA ASP A 54 5.17 13.20 -14.18
C ASP A 54 4.59 12.43 -13.00
N PHE A 55 3.50 12.92 -12.41
CA PHE A 55 2.88 12.29 -11.25
C PHE A 55 1.66 11.49 -11.65
N VAL A 56 1.54 10.30 -11.09
CA VAL A 56 0.46 9.36 -11.37
C VAL A 56 -0.24 9.01 -10.07
N PRO A 57 -1.59 9.00 -10.04
CA PRO A 57 -2.34 8.60 -8.86
C PRO A 57 -1.97 7.18 -8.42
N LYS A 58 -1.77 7.02 -7.14
CA LYS A 58 -1.51 5.74 -6.46
C LYS A 58 -2.28 5.70 -5.15
N VAL A 59 -2.31 4.54 -4.54
CA VAL A 59 -2.86 4.37 -3.19
C VAL A 59 -1.77 3.81 -2.30
N LYS A 60 -1.58 4.44 -1.14
CA LYS A 60 -0.74 3.90 -0.09
C LYS A 60 -1.61 3.06 0.84
N VAL A 61 -1.23 1.80 1.01
CA VAL A 61 -1.88 0.87 1.93
C VAL A 61 -0.95 0.62 3.10
N GLU A 62 -1.46 0.74 4.31
CA GLU A 62 -0.70 0.51 5.53
C GLU A 62 -1.38 -0.56 6.37
N VAL A 63 -0.60 -1.56 6.79
CA VAL A 63 -1.09 -2.68 7.58
C VAL A 63 -0.17 -2.86 8.79
N LEU A 64 -0.77 -2.84 9.98
CA LEU A 64 -0.07 -3.21 11.21
C LEU A 64 -0.24 -4.71 11.42
N CYS A 65 0.85 -5.40 11.70
CA CYS A 65 0.81 -6.84 11.94
C CYS A 65 1.90 -7.29 12.89
N ASP A 66 1.77 -8.51 13.38
CA ASP A 66 2.81 -9.09 14.19
C ASP A 66 3.95 -9.62 13.31
N ASP A 67 5.12 -9.85 13.91
CA ASP A 67 6.31 -10.27 13.19
C ASP A 67 6.09 -11.55 12.39
N ASP A 68 5.35 -12.51 12.95
CA ASP A 68 5.06 -13.78 12.29
C ASP A 68 4.06 -13.69 11.13
N GLN A 69 3.37 -12.56 10.99
CA GLN A 69 2.40 -12.33 9.92
C GLN A 69 3.01 -11.63 8.69
N VAL A 70 4.18 -11.05 8.84
CA VAL A 70 4.80 -10.18 7.81
C VAL A 70 4.91 -10.88 6.46
N GLU A 71 5.46 -12.08 6.45
CA GLU A 71 5.68 -12.81 5.20
C GLU A 71 4.37 -13.06 4.44
N GLY A 72 3.34 -13.51 5.15
CA GLY A 72 2.02 -13.73 4.56
C GLY A 72 1.37 -12.44 4.06
N VAL A 73 1.50 -11.36 4.81
CA VAL A 73 0.98 -10.05 4.42
C VAL A 73 1.67 -9.53 3.17
N VAL A 74 2.99 -9.61 3.11
CA VAL A 74 3.77 -9.19 1.94
C VAL A 74 3.40 -10.00 0.70
N GLU A 75 3.29 -11.32 0.83
CA GLU A 75 2.89 -12.19 -0.28
C GLU A 75 1.48 -11.88 -0.77
N ALA A 76 0.53 -11.67 0.14
CA ALA A 76 -0.85 -11.33 -0.22
C ALA A 76 -0.92 -9.98 -0.94
N LEU A 77 -0.22 -8.97 -0.44
CA LEU A 77 -0.12 -7.67 -1.09
C LEU A 77 0.51 -7.76 -2.48
N ALA A 78 1.64 -8.43 -2.59
CA ALA A 78 2.34 -8.56 -3.86
C ALA A 78 1.51 -9.29 -4.90
N GLY A 79 0.86 -10.39 -4.51
CA GLY A 79 0.03 -11.17 -5.42
C GLY A 79 -1.18 -10.39 -5.92
N ALA A 80 -1.86 -9.67 -5.02
CA ALA A 80 -3.06 -8.91 -5.36
C ALA A 80 -2.75 -7.63 -6.13
N ALA A 81 -1.64 -6.96 -5.83
CA ALA A 81 -1.29 -5.69 -6.45
C ALA A 81 -0.60 -5.85 -7.82
N ARG A 82 -0.02 -7.00 -8.10
CA ARG A 82 0.77 -7.22 -9.31
C ARG A 82 -0.09 -7.22 -10.57
N THR A 83 0.29 -6.40 -11.54
CA THR A 83 -0.24 -6.45 -12.90
C THR A 83 0.80 -6.95 -13.90
N GLY A 84 2.07 -6.94 -13.51
CA GLY A 84 3.20 -7.26 -14.40
C GLY A 84 3.63 -6.10 -15.28
N LYS A 85 3.00 -4.94 -15.13
CA LYS A 85 3.30 -3.75 -15.91
C LYS A 85 4.07 -2.74 -15.07
N ILE A 86 4.75 -1.82 -15.73
CA ILE A 86 5.46 -0.72 -15.08
C ILE A 86 4.46 0.06 -14.22
N GLY A 87 4.90 0.45 -13.04
CA GLY A 87 4.10 1.22 -12.11
C GLY A 87 3.37 0.41 -11.05
N ASP A 88 3.64 -0.88 -10.93
CA ASP A 88 3.04 -1.74 -9.92
C ASP A 88 3.36 -1.33 -8.48
N GLY A 89 4.37 -0.51 -8.30
CA GLY A 89 4.73 0.00 -6.99
C GLY A 89 5.67 -0.88 -6.20
N LYS A 90 5.76 -0.60 -4.91
CA LYS A 90 6.69 -1.27 -4.00
C LYS A 90 6.02 -1.56 -2.67
N ILE A 91 6.59 -2.52 -1.96
CA ILE A 91 6.22 -2.84 -0.59
C ILE A 91 7.47 -2.69 0.26
N TRP A 92 7.32 -2.13 1.46
CA TRP A 92 8.40 -2.09 2.44
C TRP A 92 7.86 -2.35 3.83
N VAL A 93 8.75 -2.76 4.72
CA VAL A 93 8.40 -3.15 6.08
C VAL A 93 9.28 -2.39 7.05
N THR A 94 8.69 -1.83 8.09
CA THR A 94 9.42 -1.18 9.17
C THR A 94 8.99 -1.75 10.52
N GLY A 95 9.89 -1.67 11.49
CA GLY A 95 9.58 -2.06 12.87
C GLY A 95 8.74 -0.98 13.56
N LEU A 96 7.90 -1.43 14.47
CA LEU A 96 7.12 -0.56 15.33
C LEU A 96 7.59 -0.71 16.78
N GLU A 97 7.82 0.41 17.45
CA GLU A 97 8.21 0.40 18.85
C GLU A 97 7.01 0.18 19.76
N GLN A 98 5.86 0.75 19.41
CA GLN A 98 4.66 0.67 20.23
C GLN A 98 3.40 0.79 19.38
N VAL A 99 2.37 0.05 19.74
CA VAL A 99 1.03 0.16 19.18
C VAL A 99 0.04 0.23 20.34
N VAL A 100 -0.90 1.16 20.28
CA VAL A 100 -1.95 1.32 21.27
C VAL A 100 -3.30 1.37 20.55
N ARG A 101 -4.25 0.56 20.98
CA ARG A 101 -5.62 0.63 20.50
C ARG A 101 -6.35 1.75 21.23
N ILE A 102 -6.78 2.75 20.51
CA ILE A 102 -7.35 3.96 21.12
C ILE A 102 -8.58 3.64 21.98
N ARG A 103 -9.50 2.82 21.47
CA ARG A 103 -10.76 2.53 22.16
C ARG A 103 -10.56 1.81 23.50
N THR A 104 -9.64 0.86 23.54
CA THR A 104 -9.49 -0.03 24.70
C THR A 104 -8.27 0.28 25.56
N GLY A 105 -7.29 1.00 25.03
CA GLY A 105 -6.01 1.22 25.69
C GLY A 105 -5.08 0.02 25.65
N GLU A 106 -5.47 -1.07 25.00
CA GLU A 106 -4.59 -2.24 24.82
C GLU A 106 -3.32 -1.85 24.09
N MET A 107 -2.20 -2.46 24.49
CA MET A 107 -0.87 -2.13 23.98
C MET A 107 -0.18 -3.38 23.42
N GLY A 108 0.77 -3.14 22.52
CA GLY A 108 1.55 -4.20 21.92
C GLY A 108 0.73 -5.10 20.99
N PRO A 109 1.06 -6.40 20.89
CA PRO A 109 0.35 -7.32 19.99
C PRO A 109 -1.16 -7.38 20.20
N ASP A 110 -1.63 -7.17 21.43
CA ASP A 110 -3.07 -7.15 21.73
C ASP A 110 -3.79 -5.95 21.11
N ALA A 111 -3.04 -4.95 20.69
CA ALA A 111 -3.59 -3.75 20.04
C ALA A 111 -3.78 -3.91 18.52
N LEU A 112 -3.23 -4.96 17.96
CA LEU A 112 -3.27 -5.21 16.52
C LEU A 112 -4.65 -5.68 16.03
#